data_29118aa9209414b0d6a7f80c304740d7
#
_entry.id   29118aa9209414b0d6a7f80c304740d7
#
_cell.length_a   1.000
_cell.length_b   1.000
_cell.length_c   1.000
_cell.angle_alpha   90.00
_cell.angle_beta   90.00
_cell.angle_gamma   90.00
#
_symmetry.space_group_name_H-M   'P 1'
#
loop_
_entity.id
_entity.type
_entity.pdbx_description
1 polymer ?
#
loop_
_entity_poly.entity_id
_entity_poly.type
_entity_poly.pdbx_seq_one_letter_code
_entity_poly.pdbx_strand_id
1 'polypeptide(L)'
;MNQGRSIFILLLGSVLLTGCSLFGASDDDPQPAKLFKFEEKVELTRIWSTKVGSANRDYWGSLRTGASADSLFFSDHSGSVFSLDSQTGNKRWTVDLDAPISGGVGYGSGLVLLGTIEGQVYALNAEDGSLLWSTTVSSEVLSSPVANDQIVAVHSIDNRLHVLDATTGEQLWHHDAGAPILSIRGTGGSVILKNMLIASFDSGKLIAFNPQNGALLWETRLALPKGRTELERMIDIDSQPLLVGDIVYSVSYQGRIGALTRGTGRNLWFQDSSSFQSPAYSDGKLYVTESGDTVRSFQAGNGQIIWSNDQLTLRQLTGPVELGDSVAVADAQGYVHVLDAENGSFIGRTKVDGSGISSPLVVIDNTLVVQANDGSVSAYKIQ
;
A
#
# COMPACT_ATOMS: atom_id res chain seq x y z
N MET A 1 6.75 32.99 -88.98
CA MET A 1 7.04 31.63 -88.53
C MET A 1 8.16 31.74 -87.50
N ASN A 2 7.84 31.73 -86.23
CA ASN A 2 8.67 31.21 -85.15
C ASN A 2 7.93 31.43 -83.83
N GLN A 3 7.66 30.31 -83.19
CA GLN A 3 6.96 30.28 -81.97
C GLN A 3 7.95 30.50 -80.80
N GLY A 4 7.67 31.51 -79.95
CA GLY A 4 8.35 31.71 -78.68
C GLY A 4 7.56 31.04 -77.52
N ARG A 5 8.11 30.01 -76.97
CA ARG A 5 7.59 29.32 -75.74
C ARG A 5 7.99 30.13 -74.51
N SER A 6 7.00 30.69 -73.82
CA SER A 6 7.19 31.26 -72.48
C SER A 6 7.20 30.13 -71.44
N ILE A 7 8.32 30.03 -70.72
CA ILE A 7 8.46 29.14 -69.57
C ILE A 7 7.97 29.88 -68.32
N PHE A 8 6.86 29.47 -67.80
CA PHE A 8 6.39 29.89 -66.46
C PHE A 8 7.15 29.12 -65.40
N ILE A 9 8.02 29.76 -64.64
CA ILE A 9 8.69 29.22 -63.50
C ILE A 9 7.74 29.40 -62.30
N LEU A 10 7.15 28.31 -61.82
CA LEU A 10 6.39 28.24 -60.56
C LEU A 10 7.39 28.13 -59.39
N LEU A 11 7.56 29.23 -58.68
CA LEU A 11 8.25 29.23 -57.39
C LEU A 11 7.32 28.62 -56.33
N LEU A 12 7.55 27.37 -56.00
CA LEU A 12 6.89 26.71 -54.87
C LEU A 12 7.60 27.14 -53.58
N GLY A 13 6.99 28.08 -52.86
CA GLY A 13 7.47 28.50 -51.55
C GLY A 13 7.28 27.39 -50.52
N SER A 14 8.38 26.80 -50.06
CA SER A 14 8.42 25.88 -48.95
C SER A 14 8.19 26.65 -47.65
N VAL A 15 6.97 26.65 -47.14
CA VAL A 15 6.66 27.09 -45.79
C VAL A 15 7.12 25.96 -44.86
N LEU A 16 8.29 26.09 -44.27
CA LEU A 16 8.75 25.28 -43.16
C LEU A 16 7.85 25.56 -41.96
N LEU A 17 6.96 24.62 -41.68
CA LEU A 17 6.23 24.51 -40.40
C LEU A 17 7.23 24.23 -39.27
N THR A 18 7.82 25.27 -38.72
CA THR A 18 8.45 25.22 -37.37
C THR A 18 7.38 25.44 -36.32
N GLY A 19 6.54 24.43 -36.15
CA GLY A 19 5.54 24.39 -35.12
C GLY A 19 5.71 23.15 -34.26
N CYS A 20 6.69 23.14 -33.40
CA CYS A 20 6.77 22.17 -32.32
C CYS A 20 7.79 22.63 -31.28
N SER A 21 7.35 23.38 -30.30
CA SER A 21 7.92 23.40 -28.93
C SER A 21 7.31 24.54 -28.09
N LEU A 22 5.97 24.72 -28.21
CA LEU A 22 5.24 25.65 -27.31
C LEU A 22 4.42 24.89 -26.22
N PHE A 23 4.65 23.61 -26.08
CA PHE A 23 4.28 22.86 -24.87
C PHE A 23 5.55 22.36 -24.19
N GLY A 24 6.42 23.29 -23.83
CA GLY A 24 7.36 23.06 -22.77
C GLY A 24 6.55 22.82 -21.51
N ALA A 25 6.83 21.74 -20.76
CA ALA A 25 6.31 21.58 -19.41
C ALA A 25 6.51 22.92 -18.71
N SER A 26 5.43 23.53 -18.24
CA SER A 26 5.51 24.76 -17.51
C SER A 26 6.34 24.48 -16.26
N ASP A 27 7.32 25.31 -15.92
CA ASP A 27 8.07 25.27 -14.65
C ASP A 27 7.14 25.44 -13.42
N ASP A 28 5.82 25.53 -13.65
CA ASP A 28 4.76 25.72 -12.65
C ASP A 28 4.18 24.42 -12.12
N ASP A 29 4.57 23.23 -12.62
CA ASP A 29 4.12 21.97 -12.03
C ASP A 29 4.71 21.80 -10.63
N PRO A 30 3.87 21.50 -9.62
CA PRO A 30 4.33 21.33 -8.25
C PRO A 30 5.45 20.28 -8.18
N GLN A 31 6.62 20.68 -7.69
CA GLN A 31 7.78 19.80 -7.59
C GLN A 31 7.88 19.16 -6.20
N PRO A 32 8.40 17.92 -6.08
CA PRO A 32 8.68 17.31 -4.79
C PRO A 32 9.56 18.20 -3.91
N ALA A 33 9.26 18.26 -2.62
CA ALA A 33 10.02 19.04 -1.64
C ALA A 33 11.51 18.71 -1.72
N LYS A 34 12.34 19.75 -1.76
CA LYS A 34 13.81 19.58 -1.76
C LYS A 34 14.28 19.09 -0.41
N LEU A 35 15.15 18.09 -0.41
CA LEU A 35 15.75 17.60 0.82
C LEU A 35 16.71 18.66 1.39
N PHE A 36 16.59 18.90 2.68
CA PHE A 36 17.47 19.80 3.43
C PHE A 36 18.41 19.01 4.34
N LYS A 37 19.48 19.66 4.81
CA LYS A 37 20.41 19.10 5.78
C LYS A 37 19.86 19.29 7.20
N PHE A 38 20.02 18.30 8.02
CA PHE A 38 19.71 18.33 9.45
C PHE A 38 20.82 17.57 10.21
N GLU A 39 20.85 17.69 11.51
CA GLU A 39 21.74 16.91 12.37
C GLU A 39 21.19 15.51 12.54
N GLU A 40 21.87 14.51 12.00
CA GLU A 40 21.48 13.11 12.15
C GLU A 40 21.81 12.65 13.58
N LYS A 41 20.81 12.07 14.24
CA LYS A 41 20.92 11.51 15.59
C LYS A 41 20.97 9.99 15.57
N VAL A 42 20.51 9.39 14.48
CA VAL A 42 20.52 7.94 14.24
C VAL A 42 21.05 7.64 12.85
N GLU A 43 21.72 6.52 12.70
CA GLU A 43 22.21 6.02 11.43
C GLU A 43 21.46 4.72 11.07
N LEU A 44 21.00 4.62 9.82
CA LEU A 44 20.45 3.39 9.26
C LEU A 44 21.56 2.57 8.63
N THR A 45 22.08 1.61 9.38
CA THR A 45 23.13 0.70 8.91
C THR A 45 22.53 -0.48 8.16
N ARG A 46 22.94 -0.66 6.88
CA ARG A 46 22.49 -1.78 6.06
C ARG A 46 23.13 -3.08 6.52
N ILE A 47 22.28 -4.08 6.85
CA ILE A 47 22.72 -5.41 7.30
C ILE A 47 22.98 -6.31 6.10
N TRP A 48 22.01 -6.37 5.20
CA TRP A 48 22.10 -7.15 3.96
C TRP A 48 21.33 -6.46 2.84
N SER A 49 21.63 -6.86 1.61
CA SER A 49 20.88 -6.48 0.42
C SER A 49 20.90 -7.63 -0.59
N THR A 50 19.77 -7.89 -1.21
CA THR A 50 19.61 -8.90 -2.25
C THR A 50 18.67 -8.39 -3.33
N LYS A 51 18.68 -9.02 -4.50
CA LYS A 51 17.76 -8.70 -5.58
C LYS A 51 16.77 -9.82 -5.79
N VAL A 52 15.48 -9.50 -5.77
CA VAL A 52 14.39 -10.44 -6.05
C VAL A 52 13.54 -9.90 -7.18
N GLY A 53 13.22 -10.76 -8.14
CA GLY A 53 12.32 -10.43 -9.23
C GLY A 53 12.80 -9.37 -10.22
N SER A 54 11.86 -8.86 -10.97
CA SER A 54 12.01 -7.82 -11.99
C SER A 54 11.56 -6.45 -11.47
N ALA A 55 11.93 -5.38 -12.18
CA ALA A 55 11.49 -4.03 -11.86
C ALA A 55 9.97 -3.87 -12.06
N ASN A 56 9.31 -3.27 -11.08
CA ASN A 56 7.84 -3.05 -11.06
C ASN A 56 7.45 -1.71 -11.73
N ARG A 57 8.11 -1.31 -12.82
CA ARG A 57 7.99 0.07 -13.36
C ARG A 57 6.67 0.39 -14.07
N ASP A 58 5.94 -0.63 -14.52
CA ASP A 58 4.81 -0.44 -15.44
C ASP A 58 3.44 -0.76 -14.81
N TYR A 59 3.37 -1.05 -13.51
CA TYR A 59 2.14 -1.43 -12.82
C TYR A 59 1.69 -0.38 -11.80
N TRP A 60 0.40 -0.07 -11.85
CA TRP A 60 -0.28 0.82 -10.89
C TRP A 60 -0.60 0.05 -9.61
N GLY A 61 0.33 -0.01 -8.71
CA GLY A 61 0.15 -0.64 -7.41
C GLY A 61 1.46 -1.19 -6.86
N SER A 62 1.63 -1.09 -5.56
CA SER A 62 2.77 -1.64 -4.85
C SER A 62 2.42 -2.99 -4.24
N LEU A 63 3.18 -4.02 -4.58
CA LEU A 63 3.07 -5.30 -3.90
C LEU A 63 3.62 -5.16 -2.47
N ARG A 64 2.91 -5.72 -1.51
CA ARG A 64 3.34 -5.76 -0.11
C ARG A 64 4.30 -6.91 0.12
N THR A 65 5.16 -6.76 1.11
CA THR A 65 6.01 -7.85 1.61
C THR A 65 5.24 -8.63 2.66
N GLY A 66 5.09 -9.93 2.47
CA GLY A 66 4.64 -10.85 3.50
C GLY A 66 5.78 -11.16 4.48
N ALA A 67 5.49 -11.34 5.75
CA ALA A 67 6.52 -11.60 6.75
C ALA A 67 6.09 -12.59 7.81
N SER A 68 6.98 -13.51 8.16
CA SER A 68 6.94 -14.32 9.38
C SER A 68 8.08 -13.90 10.32
N ALA A 69 8.25 -14.59 11.43
CA ALA A 69 9.34 -14.31 12.36
C ALA A 69 10.73 -14.47 11.72
N ASP A 70 10.89 -15.41 10.78
CA ASP A 70 12.18 -15.79 10.21
C ASP A 70 12.25 -15.70 8.68
N SER A 71 11.14 -15.41 8.02
CA SER A 71 11.03 -15.39 6.56
C SER A 71 10.34 -14.13 6.05
N LEU A 72 10.81 -13.65 4.92
CA LEU A 72 10.21 -12.57 4.15
C LEU A 72 9.74 -13.14 2.82
N PHE A 73 8.56 -12.72 2.38
CA PHE A 73 7.95 -13.18 1.14
C PHE A 73 7.71 -12.00 0.22
N PHE A 74 8.17 -12.13 -1.02
CA PHE A 74 8.07 -11.11 -2.06
C PHE A 74 7.47 -11.71 -3.32
N SER A 75 6.86 -10.89 -4.13
CA SER A 75 6.51 -11.24 -5.49
C SER A 75 6.83 -10.10 -6.44
N ASP A 76 6.97 -10.42 -7.72
CA ASP A 76 6.89 -9.43 -8.78
C ASP A 76 5.60 -9.61 -9.58
N HIS A 77 5.28 -8.62 -10.41
CA HIS A 77 4.06 -8.65 -11.20
C HIS A 77 4.07 -9.70 -12.33
N SER A 78 5.21 -10.29 -12.65
CA SER A 78 5.29 -11.36 -13.66
C SER A 78 4.87 -12.74 -13.15
N GLY A 79 4.74 -12.91 -11.83
CA GLY A 79 4.33 -14.17 -11.20
C GLY A 79 5.40 -14.85 -10.39
N SER A 80 6.63 -14.31 -10.37
CA SER A 80 7.69 -14.88 -9.54
C SER A 80 7.47 -14.56 -8.08
N VAL A 81 7.56 -15.57 -7.21
CA VAL A 81 7.40 -15.48 -5.76
C VAL A 81 8.68 -15.96 -5.09
N PHE A 82 9.12 -15.22 -4.08
CA PHE A 82 10.41 -15.45 -3.43
C PHE A 82 10.24 -15.53 -1.91
N SER A 83 10.95 -16.45 -1.27
CA SER A 83 11.16 -16.44 0.17
C SER A 83 12.62 -16.16 0.48
N LEU A 84 12.84 -15.24 1.41
CA LEU A 84 14.15 -14.89 1.94
C LEU A 84 14.20 -15.15 3.44
N ASP A 85 15.37 -15.52 3.92
CA ASP A 85 15.68 -15.50 5.34
C ASP A 85 15.72 -14.05 5.85
N SER A 86 14.97 -13.73 6.90
CA SER A 86 14.81 -12.35 7.37
C SER A 86 16.10 -11.75 7.96
N GLN A 87 17.00 -12.57 8.48
CA GLN A 87 18.23 -12.11 9.13
C GLN A 87 19.39 -11.94 8.15
N THR A 88 19.46 -12.78 7.11
CA THR A 88 20.61 -12.84 6.20
C THR A 88 20.29 -12.36 4.78
N GLY A 89 19.02 -12.26 4.40
CA GLY A 89 18.59 -11.98 3.03
C GLY A 89 18.85 -13.12 2.04
N ASN A 90 19.27 -14.29 2.53
CA ASN A 90 19.50 -15.44 1.68
C ASN A 90 18.18 -16.01 1.17
N LYS A 91 18.15 -16.37 -0.12
CA LYS A 91 16.98 -16.96 -0.74
C LYS A 91 16.76 -18.38 -0.20
N ARG A 92 15.55 -18.66 0.29
CA ARG A 92 15.10 -19.97 0.75
C ARG A 92 14.50 -20.77 -0.41
N TRP A 93 13.56 -20.17 -1.13
CA TRP A 93 12.93 -20.75 -2.32
C TRP A 93 12.48 -19.69 -3.32
N THR A 94 12.19 -20.12 -4.54
CA THR A 94 11.57 -19.32 -5.60
C THR A 94 10.60 -20.17 -6.37
N VAL A 95 9.41 -19.65 -6.67
CA VAL A 95 8.37 -20.28 -7.47
C VAL A 95 7.90 -19.28 -8.52
N ASP A 96 7.56 -19.78 -9.70
CA ASP A 96 6.93 -19.02 -10.77
C ASP A 96 5.49 -19.54 -10.96
N LEU A 97 4.51 -18.65 -10.79
CA LEU A 97 3.10 -18.99 -10.93
C LEU A 97 2.58 -18.81 -12.37
N ASP A 98 3.40 -18.23 -13.27
CA ASP A 98 2.99 -17.89 -14.64
C ASP A 98 1.66 -17.11 -14.67
N ALA A 99 1.49 -16.18 -13.73
CA ALA A 99 0.27 -15.42 -13.53
C ALA A 99 0.58 -13.98 -13.09
N PRO A 100 -0.10 -12.94 -13.63
CA PRO A 100 0.18 -11.55 -13.31
C PRO A 100 -0.31 -11.20 -11.90
N ILE A 101 0.60 -11.14 -10.93
CA ILE A 101 0.29 -10.83 -9.53
C ILE A 101 -0.04 -9.33 -9.40
N SER A 102 -1.17 -9.03 -8.78
CA SER A 102 -1.63 -7.66 -8.49
C SER A 102 -1.91 -7.41 -7.02
N GLY A 103 -2.21 -8.44 -6.24
CA GLY A 103 -2.49 -8.39 -4.81
C GLY A 103 -1.58 -9.34 -4.03
N GLY A 104 -0.86 -8.82 -3.08
CA GLY A 104 0.02 -9.65 -2.26
C GLY A 104 1.30 -8.90 -1.87
N VAL A 105 2.15 -9.54 -1.08
CA VAL A 105 2.10 -10.90 -0.57
C VAL A 105 1.43 -10.89 0.80
N GLY A 106 0.40 -11.69 0.98
CA GLY A 106 -0.17 -11.98 2.29
C GLY A 106 0.55 -13.15 2.97
N TYR A 107 0.65 -13.12 4.28
CA TYR A 107 1.13 -14.24 5.08
C TYR A 107 0.23 -14.47 6.29
N GLY A 108 -0.07 -15.73 6.57
CA GLY A 108 -0.79 -16.13 7.78
C GLY A 108 -0.85 -17.66 7.93
N SER A 109 -0.60 -18.16 9.13
CA SER A 109 -0.70 -19.59 9.47
C SER A 109 0.03 -20.53 8.50
N GLY A 110 1.24 -20.15 8.07
CA GLY A 110 2.05 -20.96 7.16
C GLY A 110 1.65 -20.88 5.70
N LEU A 111 0.70 -20.00 5.33
CA LEU A 111 0.29 -19.74 3.96
C LEU A 111 0.94 -18.45 3.43
N VAL A 112 1.45 -18.50 2.21
CA VAL A 112 1.83 -17.34 1.40
C VAL A 112 0.73 -17.14 0.35
N LEU A 113 0.10 -15.96 0.37
CA LEU A 113 -1.13 -15.69 -0.37
C LEU A 113 -0.91 -14.60 -1.41
N LEU A 114 -1.41 -14.84 -2.62
CA LEU A 114 -1.29 -13.92 -3.74
C LEU A 114 -2.63 -13.82 -4.49
N GLY A 115 -2.89 -12.64 -5.02
CA GLY A 115 -4.03 -12.37 -5.90
C GLY A 115 -3.58 -11.87 -7.26
N THR A 116 -4.42 -12.03 -8.28
CA THR A 116 -4.13 -11.63 -9.65
C THR A 116 -5.15 -10.64 -10.20
N ILE A 117 -4.80 -9.97 -11.31
CA ILE A 117 -5.72 -9.11 -12.05
C ILE A 117 -6.91 -9.90 -12.66
N GLU A 118 -6.77 -11.21 -12.82
CA GLU A 118 -7.82 -12.09 -13.34
C GLU A 118 -8.71 -12.69 -12.24
N GLY A 119 -8.47 -12.29 -10.97
CA GLY A 119 -9.24 -12.77 -9.82
C GLY A 119 -8.82 -14.14 -9.33
N GLN A 120 -7.67 -14.66 -9.73
CA GLN A 120 -7.14 -15.88 -9.14
C GLN A 120 -6.46 -15.58 -7.81
N VAL A 121 -6.65 -16.48 -6.86
CA VAL A 121 -6.01 -16.46 -5.54
C VAL A 121 -5.20 -17.74 -5.42
N TYR A 122 -3.92 -17.58 -5.06
CA TYR A 122 -3.00 -18.70 -4.83
C TYR A 122 -2.61 -18.78 -3.36
N ALA A 123 -2.55 -19.98 -2.83
CA ALA A 123 -1.95 -20.26 -1.54
C ALA A 123 -0.76 -21.21 -1.71
N LEU A 124 0.40 -20.75 -1.27
CA LEU A 124 1.64 -21.52 -1.27
C LEU A 124 2.00 -21.88 0.17
N ASN A 125 2.67 -23.02 0.33
CA ASN A 125 3.30 -23.38 1.59
C ASN A 125 4.48 -22.43 1.86
N ALA A 126 4.52 -21.81 3.03
CA ALA A 126 5.55 -20.84 3.37
C ALA A 126 6.95 -21.46 3.53
N GLU A 127 7.06 -22.78 3.83
CA GLU A 127 8.34 -23.44 4.06
C GLU A 127 9.08 -23.73 2.76
N ASP A 128 8.37 -24.20 1.71
CA ASP A 128 8.98 -24.70 0.48
C ASP A 128 8.46 -24.06 -0.82
N GLY A 129 7.41 -23.21 -0.73
CA GLY A 129 6.80 -22.56 -1.88
C GLY A 129 5.88 -23.45 -2.72
N SER A 130 5.61 -24.69 -2.30
CA SER A 130 4.71 -25.58 -3.02
C SER A 130 3.29 -25.03 -3.08
N LEU A 131 2.64 -25.15 -4.24
CA LEU A 131 1.24 -24.74 -4.42
C LEU A 131 0.34 -25.70 -3.64
N LEU A 132 -0.43 -25.15 -2.69
CA LEU A 132 -1.42 -25.89 -1.91
C LEU A 132 -2.77 -25.92 -2.61
N TRP A 133 -3.25 -24.74 -3.02
CA TRP A 133 -4.50 -24.60 -3.77
C TRP A 133 -4.53 -23.27 -4.54
N SER A 134 -5.44 -23.20 -5.52
CA SER A 134 -5.82 -21.97 -6.19
C SER A 134 -7.32 -21.89 -6.35
N THR A 135 -7.88 -20.68 -6.28
CA THR A 135 -9.32 -20.41 -6.37
C THR A 135 -9.54 -19.13 -7.16
N THR A 136 -10.65 -19.05 -7.91
CA THR A 136 -11.02 -17.83 -8.63
C THR A 136 -12.14 -17.10 -7.87
N VAL A 137 -11.94 -15.80 -7.60
CA VAL A 137 -12.94 -14.91 -7.03
C VAL A 137 -13.58 -14.06 -8.12
N SER A 138 -14.54 -13.18 -7.75
CA SER A 138 -15.40 -12.50 -8.70
C SER A 138 -14.72 -11.46 -9.59
N SER A 139 -13.58 -10.91 -9.17
CA SER A 139 -12.88 -9.84 -9.88
C SER A 139 -11.42 -9.71 -9.43
N GLU A 140 -10.71 -8.75 -9.98
CA GLU A 140 -9.31 -8.43 -9.66
C GLU A 140 -9.04 -8.32 -8.15
N VAL A 141 -7.92 -8.87 -7.68
CA VAL A 141 -7.47 -8.81 -6.29
C VAL A 141 -6.28 -7.88 -6.20
N LEU A 142 -6.44 -6.73 -5.55
CA LEU A 142 -5.39 -5.72 -5.40
C LEU A 142 -4.79 -5.68 -3.99
N SER A 143 -5.59 -5.93 -2.95
CA SER A 143 -5.08 -6.02 -1.58
C SER A 143 -4.50 -7.39 -1.29
N SER A 144 -3.54 -7.41 -0.36
CA SER A 144 -2.98 -8.68 0.11
C SER A 144 -4.04 -9.50 0.85
N PRO A 145 -4.32 -10.74 0.44
CA PRO A 145 -5.18 -11.63 1.22
C PRO A 145 -4.61 -11.85 2.63
N VAL A 146 -5.48 -12.06 3.61
CA VAL A 146 -5.09 -12.35 4.99
C VAL A 146 -5.64 -13.70 5.43
N ALA A 147 -4.91 -14.43 6.26
CA ALA A 147 -5.29 -15.76 6.71
C ALA A 147 -5.08 -15.98 8.20
N ASN A 148 -5.86 -16.90 8.73
CA ASN A 148 -5.56 -17.64 9.94
C ASN A 148 -5.59 -19.15 9.64
N ASP A 149 -5.60 -19.99 10.67
CA ASP A 149 -5.63 -21.45 10.55
C ASP A 149 -6.93 -22.03 9.97
N GLN A 150 -7.99 -21.23 9.83
CA GLN A 150 -9.31 -21.67 9.39
C GLN A 150 -9.75 -21.03 8.06
N ILE A 151 -9.48 -19.74 7.88
CA ILE A 151 -10.00 -18.97 6.75
C ILE A 151 -8.95 -18.10 6.08
N VAL A 152 -9.19 -17.82 4.81
CA VAL A 152 -8.52 -16.76 4.04
C VAL A 152 -9.56 -15.72 3.63
N ALA A 153 -9.31 -14.45 3.93
CA ALA A 153 -10.15 -13.33 3.51
C ALA A 153 -9.49 -12.59 2.33
N VAL A 154 -10.26 -12.40 1.27
CA VAL A 154 -9.82 -11.80 0.01
C VAL A 154 -10.78 -10.70 -0.39
N HIS A 155 -10.28 -9.51 -0.67
CA HIS A 155 -11.05 -8.44 -1.29
C HIS A 155 -10.84 -8.43 -2.80
N SER A 156 -11.91 -8.29 -3.56
CA SER A 156 -11.89 -8.05 -5.01
C SER A 156 -12.36 -6.62 -5.33
N ILE A 157 -11.92 -6.08 -6.48
CA ILE A 157 -12.16 -4.68 -6.87
C ILE A 157 -13.64 -4.33 -7.08
N ASP A 158 -14.50 -5.33 -7.22
CA ASP A 158 -15.95 -5.17 -7.26
C ASP A 158 -16.60 -4.98 -5.87
N ASN A 159 -15.76 -4.61 -4.87
CA ASN A 159 -16.11 -4.32 -3.48
C ASN A 159 -16.74 -5.52 -2.76
N ARG A 160 -16.28 -6.72 -3.09
CA ARG A 160 -16.67 -7.97 -2.42
C ARG A 160 -15.56 -8.47 -1.50
N LEU A 161 -16.00 -8.99 -0.37
CA LEU A 161 -15.17 -9.77 0.53
C LEU A 161 -15.51 -11.25 0.35
N HIS A 162 -14.52 -12.03 -0.09
CA HIS A 162 -14.63 -13.49 -0.19
C HIS A 162 -13.92 -14.11 1.01
N VAL A 163 -14.55 -15.10 1.61
CA VAL A 163 -13.94 -15.89 2.68
C VAL A 163 -13.87 -17.34 2.24
N LEU A 164 -12.64 -17.83 2.20
CA LEU A 164 -12.28 -19.16 1.70
C LEU A 164 -11.82 -20.03 2.88
N ASP A 165 -11.96 -21.32 2.76
CA ASP A 165 -11.36 -22.31 3.66
C ASP A 165 -9.82 -22.26 3.49
N ALA A 166 -9.09 -22.14 4.58
CA ALA A 166 -7.62 -21.98 4.52
C ALA A 166 -6.91 -23.23 3.98
N THR A 167 -7.52 -24.42 4.12
CA THR A 167 -6.92 -25.69 3.72
C THR A 167 -7.20 -26.04 2.28
N THR A 168 -8.43 -25.73 1.78
CA THR A 168 -8.92 -26.19 0.47
C THR A 168 -9.05 -25.08 -0.55
N GLY A 169 -9.12 -23.81 -0.12
CA GLY A 169 -9.44 -22.66 -0.98
C GLY A 169 -10.92 -22.60 -1.40
N GLU A 170 -11.78 -23.49 -0.92
CA GLU A 170 -13.22 -23.45 -1.22
C GLU A 170 -13.87 -22.23 -0.59
N GLN A 171 -14.77 -21.55 -1.32
CA GLN A 171 -15.49 -20.40 -0.81
C GLN A 171 -16.52 -20.84 0.25
N LEU A 172 -16.32 -20.35 1.49
CA LEU A 172 -17.25 -20.58 2.59
C LEU A 172 -18.44 -19.62 2.51
N TRP A 173 -18.18 -18.36 2.31
CA TRP A 173 -19.17 -17.30 2.16
C TRP A 173 -18.56 -16.06 1.51
N HIS A 174 -19.40 -15.11 1.10
CA HIS A 174 -18.96 -13.79 0.63
C HIS A 174 -19.91 -12.70 1.13
N HIS A 175 -19.42 -11.46 1.12
CA HIS A 175 -20.23 -10.27 1.38
C HIS A 175 -20.06 -9.29 0.22
N ASP A 176 -21.16 -8.79 -0.31
CA ASP A 176 -21.20 -7.77 -1.37
C ASP A 176 -21.57 -6.43 -0.72
N ALA A 177 -20.59 -5.51 -0.64
CA ALA A 177 -20.80 -4.18 -0.08
C ALA A 177 -21.38 -3.18 -1.10
N GLY A 178 -21.51 -3.60 -2.36
CA GLY A 178 -21.93 -2.75 -3.48
C GLY A 178 -20.81 -1.81 -3.92
N ALA A 179 -20.44 -1.86 -5.19
CA ALA A 179 -19.42 -0.98 -5.74
C ALA A 179 -19.91 0.48 -5.77
N PRO A 180 -19.12 1.46 -5.27
CA PRO A 180 -19.42 2.87 -5.45
C PRO A 180 -19.33 3.26 -6.95
N ILE A 181 -19.94 4.39 -7.33
CA ILE A 181 -19.88 4.90 -8.72
C ILE A 181 -18.45 5.20 -9.14
N LEU A 182 -17.63 5.73 -8.22
CA LEU A 182 -16.21 5.98 -8.38
C LEU A 182 -15.48 5.56 -7.11
N SER A 183 -14.39 4.84 -7.27
CA SER A 183 -13.41 4.53 -6.21
C SER A 183 -12.00 4.82 -6.73
N ILE A 184 -11.04 4.98 -5.82
CA ILE A 184 -9.63 4.90 -6.18
C ILE A 184 -9.36 3.44 -6.53
N ARG A 185 -8.43 3.19 -7.47
CA ARG A 185 -8.00 1.84 -7.77
C ARG A 185 -7.21 1.26 -6.59
N GLY A 186 -7.93 0.70 -5.65
CA GLY A 186 -7.46 0.04 -4.45
C GLY A 186 -8.53 -0.91 -3.96
N THR A 187 -8.27 -1.61 -2.91
CA THR A 187 -9.28 -2.40 -2.20
C THR A 187 -8.96 -2.38 -0.71
N GLY A 188 -9.99 -2.32 0.10
CA GLY A 188 -9.86 -2.32 1.55
C GLY A 188 -9.10 -3.53 2.07
N GLY A 189 -8.52 -3.38 3.25
CA GLY A 189 -7.84 -4.46 3.96
C GLY A 189 -8.74 -5.14 4.99
N SER A 190 -8.29 -6.30 5.44
CA SER A 190 -8.97 -7.06 6.50
C SER A 190 -8.04 -7.42 7.65
N VAL A 191 -8.62 -7.60 8.84
CA VAL A 191 -7.96 -8.17 10.01
C VAL A 191 -8.78 -9.34 10.53
N ILE A 192 -8.14 -10.51 10.68
CA ILE A 192 -8.79 -11.72 11.18
C ILE A 192 -8.40 -11.96 12.64
N LEU A 193 -9.41 -12.14 13.45
CA LEU A 193 -9.33 -12.60 14.82
C LEU A 193 -10.03 -13.95 14.95
N LYS A 194 -9.84 -14.64 16.06
CA LYS A 194 -10.47 -15.95 16.30
C LYS A 194 -11.98 -15.95 16.06
N ASN A 195 -12.69 -14.91 16.53
CA ASN A 195 -14.16 -14.85 16.49
C ASN A 195 -14.68 -13.64 15.71
N MET A 196 -13.83 -12.95 14.98
CA MET A 196 -14.21 -11.73 14.27
C MET A 196 -13.30 -11.49 13.06
N LEU A 197 -13.90 -11.15 11.94
CA LEU A 197 -13.24 -10.63 10.75
C LEU A 197 -13.69 -9.18 10.58
N ILE A 198 -12.76 -8.23 10.60
CA ILE A 198 -13.03 -6.81 10.38
C ILE A 198 -12.49 -6.45 9.00
N ALA A 199 -13.33 -5.86 8.18
CA ALA A 199 -13.01 -5.49 6.81
C ALA A 199 -13.35 -4.02 6.52
N SER A 200 -12.51 -3.35 5.76
CA SER A 200 -12.74 -2.00 5.24
C SER A 200 -13.25 -2.06 3.79
N PHE A 201 -14.09 -1.10 3.40
CA PHE A 201 -14.74 -1.06 2.09
C PHE A 201 -14.68 0.35 1.49
N ASP A 202 -14.66 0.42 0.16
CA ASP A 202 -14.61 1.66 -0.64
C ASP A 202 -15.82 2.58 -0.40
N SER A 203 -16.87 2.09 0.25
CA SER A 203 -18.02 2.89 0.67
C SER A 203 -17.79 3.71 1.93
N GLY A 204 -16.56 3.74 2.47
CA GLY A 204 -16.22 4.39 3.74
C GLY A 204 -16.72 3.64 4.97
N LYS A 205 -16.99 2.34 4.84
CA LYS A 205 -17.50 1.48 5.91
C LYS A 205 -16.42 0.55 6.45
N LEU A 206 -16.46 0.34 7.76
CA LEU A 206 -15.86 -0.83 8.42
C LEU A 206 -16.97 -1.77 8.84
N ILE A 207 -16.80 -3.04 8.55
CA ILE A 207 -17.79 -4.06 8.86
C ILE A 207 -17.09 -5.21 9.57
N ALA A 208 -17.70 -5.70 10.65
CA ALA A 208 -17.25 -6.89 11.34
C ALA A 208 -18.21 -8.05 11.13
N PHE A 209 -17.65 -9.21 10.89
CA PHE A 209 -18.38 -10.44 10.61
C PHE A 209 -17.96 -11.55 11.58
N ASN A 210 -18.86 -12.50 11.79
CA ASN A 210 -18.48 -13.80 12.30
C ASN A 210 -17.71 -14.54 11.19
N PRO A 211 -16.44 -14.94 11.42
CA PRO A 211 -15.61 -15.51 10.37
C PRO A 211 -16.10 -16.86 9.84
N GLN A 212 -16.83 -17.64 10.64
CA GLN A 212 -17.30 -18.98 10.24
C GLN A 212 -18.51 -18.96 9.32
N ASN A 213 -19.41 -17.96 9.43
CA ASN A 213 -20.68 -17.97 8.71
C ASN A 213 -21.07 -16.64 8.04
N GLY A 214 -20.21 -15.62 8.12
CA GLY A 214 -20.47 -14.32 7.50
C GLY A 214 -21.55 -13.48 8.19
N ALA A 215 -22.04 -13.89 9.36
CA ALA A 215 -23.05 -13.12 10.07
C ALA A 215 -22.50 -11.75 10.48
N LEU A 216 -23.25 -10.68 10.17
CA LEU A 216 -22.89 -9.31 10.52
C LEU A 216 -22.88 -9.15 12.06
N LEU A 217 -21.75 -8.71 12.61
CA LEU A 217 -21.63 -8.38 14.02
C LEU A 217 -21.88 -6.88 14.28
N TRP A 218 -21.27 -6.03 13.48
CA TRP A 218 -21.48 -4.59 13.47
C TRP A 218 -21.03 -3.96 12.15
N GLU A 219 -21.60 -2.80 11.83
CA GLU A 219 -21.20 -1.95 10.72
C GLU A 219 -21.03 -0.51 11.23
N THR A 220 -19.95 0.16 10.84
CA THR A 220 -19.72 1.56 11.17
C THR A 220 -19.20 2.29 9.95
N ARG A 221 -19.75 3.47 9.68
CA ARG A 221 -19.29 4.34 8.62
C ARG A 221 -18.25 5.32 9.18
N LEU A 222 -17.03 5.23 8.70
CA LEU A 222 -15.92 6.10 9.11
C LEU A 222 -16.05 7.49 8.49
N ALA A 223 -16.46 7.57 7.22
CA ALA A 223 -16.60 8.83 6.51
C ALA A 223 -17.89 8.89 5.71
N LEU A 224 -18.39 10.11 5.48
CA LEU A 224 -19.57 10.39 4.67
C LEU A 224 -19.17 11.15 3.41
N PRO A 225 -19.69 10.80 2.21
CA PRO A 225 -19.46 11.56 1.00
C PRO A 225 -19.81 13.03 1.16
N LYS A 226 -18.85 13.91 0.93
CA LYS A 226 -19.04 15.37 1.02
C LYS A 226 -18.63 15.99 -0.31
N GLY A 227 -19.41 16.93 -0.84
CA GLY A 227 -19.09 17.67 -2.04
C GLY A 227 -20.22 17.69 -3.05
N ARG A 228 -19.99 18.39 -4.17
CA ARG A 228 -20.98 18.61 -5.25
C ARG A 228 -20.72 17.72 -6.47
N THR A 229 -19.51 17.30 -6.67
CA THR A 229 -19.09 16.40 -7.77
C THR A 229 -18.86 14.99 -7.27
N GLU A 230 -18.91 14.00 -8.15
CA GLU A 230 -18.62 12.61 -7.78
C GLU A 230 -17.16 12.44 -7.28
N LEU A 231 -16.20 13.20 -7.84
CA LEU A 231 -14.80 13.21 -7.38
C LEU A 231 -14.66 13.74 -5.95
N GLU A 232 -15.39 14.81 -5.59
CA GLU A 232 -15.39 15.35 -4.22
C GLU A 232 -16.08 14.40 -3.24
N ARG A 233 -16.97 13.56 -3.71
CA ARG A 233 -17.75 12.60 -2.92
C ARG A 233 -17.09 11.25 -2.79
N MET A 234 -15.97 11.03 -3.47
CA MET A 234 -15.22 9.79 -3.42
C MET A 234 -14.61 9.60 -2.03
N ILE A 235 -14.93 8.49 -1.39
CA ILE A 235 -14.42 8.09 -0.07
C ILE A 235 -14.04 6.63 -0.17
N ASP A 236 -12.77 6.35 0.11
CA ASP A 236 -12.26 5.00 0.11
C ASP A 236 -11.54 4.68 1.42
N ILE A 237 -11.68 3.45 1.90
CA ILE A 237 -10.86 2.93 2.98
C ILE A 237 -10.00 1.79 2.40
N ASP A 238 -8.93 2.17 1.69
CA ASP A 238 -7.94 1.22 1.15
C ASP A 238 -6.96 0.73 2.22
N SER A 239 -6.92 1.42 3.35
CA SER A 239 -6.05 1.06 4.46
C SER A 239 -6.52 -0.21 5.16
N GLN A 240 -5.56 -1.04 5.57
CA GLN A 240 -5.85 -2.13 6.47
C GLN A 240 -6.20 -1.56 7.85
N PRO A 241 -7.30 -2.01 8.48
CA PRO A 241 -7.62 -1.61 9.85
C PRO A 241 -6.51 -2.03 10.82
N LEU A 242 -6.11 -1.12 11.70
CA LEU A 242 -5.10 -1.37 12.71
C LEU A 242 -5.80 -1.73 14.03
N LEU A 243 -5.47 -2.91 14.55
CA LEU A 243 -6.03 -3.38 15.83
C LEU A 243 -4.99 -3.26 16.95
N VAL A 244 -5.35 -2.51 17.99
CA VAL A 244 -4.55 -2.38 19.22
C VAL A 244 -5.43 -2.67 20.43
N GLY A 245 -5.23 -3.81 21.06
CA GLY A 245 -6.08 -4.28 22.17
C GLY A 245 -7.55 -4.40 21.73
N ASP A 246 -8.43 -3.63 22.37
CA ASP A 246 -9.87 -3.61 22.08
C ASP A 246 -10.31 -2.43 21.19
N ILE A 247 -9.36 -1.76 20.55
CA ILE A 247 -9.62 -0.59 19.69
C ILE A 247 -9.19 -0.91 18.26
N VAL A 248 -10.06 -0.54 17.30
CA VAL A 248 -9.80 -0.58 15.87
C VAL A 248 -9.57 0.85 15.39
N TYR A 249 -8.42 1.12 14.82
CA TYR A 249 -8.11 2.36 14.14
C TYR A 249 -8.18 2.17 12.64
N SER A 250 -8.75 3.15 11.95
CA SER A 250 -8.79 3.16 10.49
C SER A 250 -8.80 4.60 9.98
N VAL A 251 -8.29 4.78 8.78
CA VAL A 251 -8.26 6.07 8.09
C VAL A 251 -8.86 5.90 6.70
N SER A 252 -9.58 6.91 6.23
CA SER A 252 -10.14 6.96 4.89
C SER A 252 -9.51 8.07 4.06
N TYR A 253 -9.50 7.87 2.75
CA TYR A 253 -9.23 8.94 1.80
C TYR A 253 -10.38 9.94 1.80
N GLN A 254 -10.09 11.25 1.70
CA GLN A 254 -11.03 12.38 1.76
C GLN A 254 -12.02 12.33 2.95
N GLY A 255 -11.58 11.80 4.09
CA GLY A 255 -12.46 11.56 5.20
C GLY A 255 -11.85 11.81 6.57
N ARG A 256 -11.64 10.74 7.31
CA ARG A 256 -11.27 10.79 8.73
C ARG A 256 -10.35 9.63 9.11
N ILE A 257 -9.56 9.88 10.16
CA ILE A 257 -9.07 8.81 11.02
C ILE A 257 -10.02 8.63 12.19
N GLY A 258 -10.25 7.41 12.63
CA GLY A 258 -11.12 7.13 13.76
C GLY A 258 -10.68 5.95 14.61
N ALA A 259 -11.13 5.96 15.85
CA ALA A 259 -11.01 4.86 16.79
C ALA A 259 -12.40 4.30 17.13
N LEU A 260 -12.53 2.99 17.00
CA LEU A 260 -13.78 2.26 17.25
C LEU A 260 -13.54 1.17 18.28
N THR A 261 -14.55 0.84 19.09
CA THR A 261 -14.50 -0.34 19.94
C THR A 261 -14.59 -1.59 19.08
N ARG A 262 -13.65 -2.52 19.25
CA ARG A 262 -13.60 -3.78 18.50
C ARG A 262 -14.90 -4.59 18.60
N GLY A 263 -15.47 -4.70 19.79
CA GLY A 263 -16.61 -5.57 20.05
C GLY A 263 -17.94 -5.08 19.47
N THR A 264 -18.12 -3.76 19.26
CA THR A 264 -19.42 -3.17 18.88
C THR A 264 -19.33 -2.18 17.74
N GLY A 265 -18.14 -1.85 17.23
CA GLY A 265 -17.96 -0.82 16.22
C GLY A 265 -18.33 0.60 16.69
N ARG A 266 -18.56 0.77 18.02
CA ARG A 266 -18.94 2.09 18.53
C ARG A 266 -17.78 3.06 18.40
N ASN A 267 -18.05 4.22 17.81
CA ASN A 267 -17.10 5.31 17.71
C ASN A 267 -16.65 5.80 19.10
N LEU A 268 -15.34 5.93 19.28
CA LEU A 268 -14.72 6.56 20.44
C LEU A 268 -14.35 8.02 20.13
N TRP A 269 -13.72 8.25 18.98
CA TRP A 269 -13.40 9.56 18.46
C TRP A 269 -13.16 9.52 16.94
N PHE A 270 -13.34 10.66 16.28
CA PHE A 270 -12.95 10.91 14.89
C PHE A 270 -12.16 12.21 14.79
N GLN A 271 -11.20 12.23 13.85
CA GLN A 271 -10.44 13.42 13.50
C GLN A 271 -10.34 13.51 11.97
N ASP A 272 -10.46 14.71 11.40
CA ASP A 272 -10.30 14.90 9.96
C ASP A 272 -8.88 14.53 9.54
N SER A 273 -8.76 13.67 8.53
CA SER A 273 -7.52 13.17 7.95
C SER A 273 -7.83 12.52 6.59
N SER A 274 -6.87 12.46 5.71
CA SER A 274 -7.05 11.84 4.39
C SER A 274 -5.83 10.98 4.08
N SER A 275 -6.01 9.66 4.03
CA SER A 275 -4.95 8.72 3.70
C SER A 275 -5.52 7.45 3.09
N PHE A 276 -4.79 6.89 2.14
CA PHE A 276 -4.98 5.53 1.64
C PHE A 276 -3.95 4.55 2.20
N GLN A 277 -3.01 5.05 3.01
CA GLN A 277 -2.00 4.23 3.69
C GLN A 277 -2.51 3.76 5.04
N SER A 278 -2.07 2.57 5.47
CA SER A 278 -2.40 2.07 6.81
C SER A 278 -1.70 2.89 7.90
N PRO A 279 -2.38 3.19 9.00
CA PRO A 279 -1.76 3.87 10.13
C PRO A 279 -0.79 2.93 10.86
N ALA A 280 0.23 3.50 11.52
CA ALA A 280 1.08 2.79 12.47
C ALA A 280 0.74 3.23 13.90
N TYR A 281 1.10 2.39 14.87
CA TYR A 281 0.90 2.67 16.29
C TYR A 281 2.16 2.34 17.08
N SER A 282 2.55 3.24 17.95
CA SER A 282 3.57 3.00 18.97
C SER A 282 3.30 3.86 20.19
N ASP A 283 3.42 3.26 21.37
CA ASP A 283 3.39 3.93 22.69
C ASP A 283 2.26 4.97 22.85
N GLY A 284 1.01 4.56 22.53
CA GLY A 284 -0.16 5.43 22.68
C GLY A 284 -0.32 6.50 21.60
N LYS A 285 0.49 6.46 20.56
CA LYS A 285 0.44 7.39 19.41
C LYS A 285 0.10 6.64 18.13
N LEU A 286 -0.66 7.29 17.26
CA LEU A 286 -0.91 6.85 15.90
C LEU A 286 -0.12 7.74 14.95
N TYR A 287 0.38 7.15 13.89
CA TYR A 287 1.09 7.84 12.81
C TYR A 287 0.39 7.59 11.49
N VAL A 288 0.24 8.62 10.69
CA VAL A 288 -0.43 8.58 9.38
C VAL A 288 0.38 9.38 8.38
N THR A 289 0.61 8.82 7.20
CA THR A 289 1.02 9.58 6.03
C THR A 289 -0.24 10.02 5.28
N GLU A 290 -0.53 11.30 5.28
CA GLU A 290 -1.70 11.86 4.58
C GLU A 290 -1.46 11.96 3.07
N SER A 291 -2.52 12.09 2.30
CA SER A 291 -2.52 12.12 0.82
C SER A 291 -1.71 13.28 0.19
N GLY A 292 -1.26 14.24 0.99
CA GLY A 292 -0.35 15.31 0.57
C GLY A 292 1.09 15.12 1.04
N ASP A 293 1.45 13.89 1.47
CA ASP A 293 2.77 13.54 2.03
C ASP A 293 3.11 14.28 3.33
N THR A 294 2.09 14.67 4.09
CA THR A 294 2.25 15.14 5.46
C THR A 294 2.25 13.93 6.40
N VAL A 295 3.29 13.77 7.19
CA VAL A 295 3.31 12.77 8.27
C VAL A 295 2.75 13.41 9.53
N ARG A 296 1.73 12.78 10.12
CA ARG A 296 1.04 13.31 11.29
C ARG A 296 0.96 12.29 12.41
N SER A 297 1.15 12.75 13.65
CA SER A 297 0.95 11.95 14.84
C SER A 297 -0.29 12.39 15.61
N PHE A 298 -1.04 11.40 16.09
CA PHE A 298 -2.25 11.60 16.89
C PHE A 298 -2.13 10.85 18.22
N GLN A 299 -2.70 11.43 19.27
CA GLN A 299 -2.90 10.71 20.53
C GLN A 299 -3.94 9.61 20.32
N ALA A 300 -3.58 8.36 20.48
CA ALA A 300 -4.44 7.22 20.19
C ALA A 300 -5.74 7.18 21.03
N GLY A 301 -5.69 7.68 22.26
CA GLY A 301 -6.84 7.68 23.17
C GLY A 301 -7.95 8.68 22.84
N ASN A 302 -7.64 9.80 22.16
CA ASN A 302 -8.61 10.90 21.94
C ASN A 302 -8.52 11.57 20.56
N GLY A 303 -7.56 11.19 19.71
CA GLY A 303 -7.37 11.71 18.36
C GLY A 303 -6.77 13.12 18.29
N GLN A 304 -6.28 13.69 19.40
CA GLN A 304 -5.60 14.98 19.34
C GLN A 304 -4.31 14.88 18.54
N ILE A 305 -4.06 15.87 17.68
CA ILE A 305 -2.80 15.95 16.91
C ILE A 305 -1.67 16.30 17.88
N ILE A 306 -0.61 15.49 17.89
CA ILE A 306 0.61 15.71 18.66
C ILE A 306 1.57 16.57 17.85
N TRP A 307 1.86 16.16 16.62
CA TRP A 307 2.71 16.89 15.69
C TRP A 307 2.31 16.62 14.22
N SER A 308 2.80 17.47 13.33
CA SER A 308 2.62 17.38 11.88
C SER A 308 3.90 17.79 11.19
N ASN A 309 4.37 17.01 10.22
CA ASN A 309 5.54 17.29 9.41
C ASN A 309 5.15 17.24 7.92
N ASP A 310 5.20 18.38 7.24
CA ASP A 310 4.87 18.59 5.83
C ASP A 310 6.10 18.81 4.93
N GLN A 311 7.30 18.61 5.48
CA GLN A 311 8.56 18.91 4.78
C GLN A 311 8.94 17.90 3.68
N LEU A 312 8.11 16.86 3.49
CA LEU A 312 8.25 15.85 2.45
C LEU A 312 7.13 15.91 1.38
N THR A 313 6.44 17.03 1.29
CA THR A 313 5.32 17.23 0.36
C THR A 313 5.68 16.85 -1.08
N LEU A 314 4.78 16.14 -1.78
CA LEU A 314 4.90 15.65 -3.15
C LEU A 314 6.06 14.65 -3.38
N ARG A 315 6.52 13.98 -2.36
CA ARG A 315 7.55 12.94 -2.48
C ARG A 315 6.98 11.54 -2.61
N GLN A 316 5.64 11.38 -2.57
CA GLN A 316 4.93 10.11 -2.68
C GLN A 316 5.38 9.13 -1.59
N LEU A 317 5.08 9.48 -0.36
CA LEU A 317 5.50 8.71 0.80
C LEU A 317 4.75 7.39 0.93
N THR A 318 5.44 6.38 1.43
CA THR A 318 4.82 5.14 1.94
C THR A 318 4.07 5.40 3.24
N GLY A 319 3.25 4.44 3.67
CA GLY A 319 2.72 4.42 5.03
C GLY A 319 3.85 4.40 6.07
N PRO A 320 3.60 4.97 7.26
CA PRO A 320 4.59 4.99 8.33
C PRO A 320 4.73 3.61 8.97
N VAL A 321 5.92 3.31 9.47
CA VAL A 321 6.17 2.15 10.33
C VAL A 321 6.91 2.57 11.59
N GLU A 322 6.60 1.90 12.70
CA GLU A 322 7.36 2.03 13.94
C GLU A 322 8.74 1.40 13.77
N LEU A 323 9.77 2.08 14.25
CA LEU A 323 11.15 1.59 14.23
C LEU A 323 11.88 2.01 15.51
N GLY A 324 11.76 1.20 16.56
CA GLY A 324 12.18 1.57 17.91
C GLY A 324 11.40 2.79 18.43
N ASP A 325 12.09 3.79 18.95
CA ASP A 325 11.51 5.04 19.46
C ASP A 325 11.29 6.08 18.33
N SER A 326 11.17 5.62 17.07
CA SER A 326 11.08 6.48 15.90
C SER A 326 10.05 5.95 14.90
N VAL A 327 9.75 6.77 13.90
CA VAL A 327 8.85 6.45 12.79
C VAL A 327 9.61 6.56 11.49
N ALA A 328 9.51 5.54 10.64
CA ALA A 328 10.12 5.54 9.32
C ALA A 328 9.06 5.65 8.22
N VAL A 329 9.36 6.43 7.19
CA VAL A 329 8.63 6.51 5.92
C VAL A 329 9.63 6.47 4.77
N ALA A 330 9.22 5.99 3.60
CA ALA A 330 10.06 6.01 2.41
C ALA A 330 9.41 6.83 1.29
N ASP A 331 10.20 7.24 0.30
CA ASP A 331 9.73 8.08 -0.79
C ASP A 331 10.02 7.51 -2.20
N ALA A 332 9.31 8.05 -3.19
CA ALA A 332 9.47 7.66 -4.60
C ALA A 332 10.83 8.03 -5.21
N GLN A 333 11.67 8.81 -4.52
CA GLN A 333 13.05 9.08 -4.91
C GLN A 333 14.04 8.10 -4.27
N GLY A 334 13.56 7.12 -3.48
CA GLY A 334 14.34 6.04 -2.90
C GLY A 334 15.08 6.37 -1.61
N TYR A 335 14.56 7.33 -0.86
CA TYR A 335 15.02 7.62 0.49
C TYR A 335 14.12 7.00 1.54
N VAL A 336 14.73 6.57 2.63
CA VAL A 336 14.06 6.31 3.91
C VAL A 336 14.36 7.48 4.83
N HIS A 337 13.31 8.03 5.43
CA HIS A 337 13.36 9.11 6.40
C HIS A 337 12.96 8.57 7.77
N VAL A 338 13.72 8.90 8.80
CA VAL A 338 13.44 8.55 10.18
C VAL A 338 13.09 9.81 10.94
N LEU A 339 11.92 9.81 11.57
CA LEU A 339 11.38 10.90 12.36
C LEU A 339 11.34 10.52 13.84
N ASP A 340 11.64 11.47 14.69
CA ASP A 340 11.45 11.36 16.13
C ASP A 340 9.96 11.18 16.44
N ALA A 341 9.63 10.11 17.17
CA ALA A 341 8.23 9.75 17.47
C ALA A 341 7.52 10.79 18.35
N GLU A 342 8.26 11.60 19.14
CA GLU A 342 7.69 12.57 20.07
C GLU A 342 7.31 13.89 19.41
N ASN A 343 8.12 14.35 18.43
CA ASN A 343 7.98 15.71 17.89
C ASN A 343 8.00 15.79 16.36
N GLY A 344 8.20 14.66 15.64
CA GLY A 344 8.19 14.58 14.18
C GLY A 344 9.40 15.21 13.49
N SER A 345 10.46 15.58 14.22
CA SER A 345 11.69 16.09 13.60
C SER A 345 12.48 14.98 12.92
N PHE A 346 13.22 15.31 11.84
CA PHE A 346 14.10 14.35 11.20
C PHE A 346 15.28 14.02 12.10
N ILE A 347 15.52 12.73 12.30
CA ILE A 347 16.66 12.23 13.09
C ILE A 347 17.59 11.33 12.30
N GLY A 348 17.16 10.80 11.14
CA GLY A 348 17.98 10.01 10.23
C GLY A 348 17.44 10.02 8.82
N ARG A 349 18.31 9.78 7.84
CA ARG A 349 17.95 9.64 6.44
C ARG A 349 18.97 8.79 5.70
N THR A 350 18.51 7.83 4.90
CA THR A 350 19.40 7.07 4.03
C THR A 350 18.83 6.97 2.62
N LYS A 351 19.73 6.99 1.62
CA LYS A 351 19.40 6.65 0.25
C LYS A 351 19.52 5.14 0.08
N VAL A 352 18.41 4.47 -0.20
CA VAL A 352 18.35 3.01 -0.39
C VAL A 352 18.65 2.67 -1.83
N ASP A 353 17.95 3.31 -2.76
CA ASP A 353 18.03 3.01 -4.18
C ASP A 353 17.69 4.22 -5.06
N GLY A 354 18.00 4.14 -6.35
CA GLY A 354 17.68 5.19 -7.33
C GLY A 354 16.36 5.00 -8.07
N SER A 355 15.74 3.81 -7.99
CA SER A 355 14.48 3.48 -8.68
C SER A 355 13.24 3.96 -7.93
N GLY A 356 13.39 4.32 -6.65
CA GLY A 356 12.30 4.72 -5.78
C GLY A 356 11.78 3.59 -4.88
N ILE A 357 10.96 3.96 -3.91
CA ILE A 357 10.30 3.02 -3.00
C ILE A 357 8.81 3.35 -3.00
N SER A 358 7.99 2.40 -3.43
CA SER A 358 6.52 2.49 -3.40
C SER A 358 5.88 1.38 -2.55
N SER A 359 6.60 0.28 -2.34
CA SER A 359 6.15 -0.82 -1.50
C SER A 359 6.14 -0.41 -0.02
N PRO A 360 5.12 -0.81 0.75
CA PRO A 360 5.09 -0.56 2.18
C PRO A 360 6.34 -1.12 2.87
N LEU A 361 6.86 -0.34 3.81
CA LEU A 361 7.95 -0.76 4.69
C LEU A 361 7.49 -1.88 5.63
N VAL A 362 8.40 -2.76 6.00
CA VAL A 362 8.15 -3.83 6.98
C VAL A 362 9.21 -3.78 8.07
N VAL A 363 8.81 -4.00 9.32
CA VAL A 363 9.73 -4.08 10.46
C VAL A 363 9.57 -5.45 11.12
N ILE A 364 10.68 -6.18 11.28
CA ILE A 364 10.76 -7.46 12.00
C ILE A 364 11.92 -7.34 12.99
N ASP A 365 11.66 -7.63 14.26
CA ASP A 365 12.68 -7.61 15.32
C ASP A 365 13.56 -6.33 15.27
N ASN A 366 12.92 -5.18 15.15
CA ASN A 366 13.57 -3.86 15.03
C ASN A 366 14.52 -3.74 13.81
N THR A 367 14.30 -4.57 12.78
CA THR A 367 14.99 -4.51 11.50
C THR A 367 14.03 -3.99 10.44
N LEU A 368 14.38 -2.87 9.83
CA LEU A 368 13.61 -2.27 8.73
C LEU A 368 13.95 -2.98 7.42
N VAL A 369 12.95 -3.52 6.75
CA VAL A 369 13.05 -4.14 5.42
C VAL A 369 12.43 -3.22 4.39
N VAL A 370 13.16 -2.95 3.34
CA VAL A 370 12.79 -2.02 2.27
C VAL A 370 12.89 -2.73 0.92
N GLN A 371 11.81 -2.77 0.17
CA GLN A 371 11.78 -3.20 -1.22
C GLN A 371 11.77 -1.98 -2.14
N ALA A 372 12.77 -1.86 -2.99
CA ALA A 372 12.84 -0.81 -4.01
C ALA A 372 12.15 -1.25 -5.31
N ASN A 373 11.79 -0.26 -6.15
CA ASN A 373 11.02 -0.49 -7.36
C ASN A 373 11.78 -1.30 -8.45
N ASP A 374 13.10 -1.44 -8.34
CA ASP A 374 13.90 -2.27 -9.25
C ASP A 374 13.95 -3.76 -8.83
N GLY A 375 13.29 -4.12 -7.73
CA GLY A 375 13.30 -5.47 -7.13
C GLY A 375 14.45 -5.69 -6.15
N SER A 376 15.23 -4.67 -5.79
CA SER A 376 16.19 -4.80 -4.69
C SER A 376 15.48 -4.77 -3.35
N VAL A 377 15.92 -5.63 -2.44
CA VAL A 377 15.46 -5.68 -1.06
C VAL A 377 16.66 -5.49 -0.15
N SER A 378 16.51 -4.63 0.83
CA SER A 378 17.58 -4.33 1.79
C SER A 378 17.03 -4.29 3.21
N ALA A 379 17.83 -4.73 4.17
CA ALA A 379 17.50 -4.66 5.58
C ALA A 379 18.43 -3.69 6.32
N TYR A 380 17.87 -2.92 7.25
CA TYR A 380 18.56 -1.89 8.00
C TYR A 380 18.28 -2.01 9.50
N LYS A 381 19.27 -1.64 10.32
CA LYS A 381 19.09 -1.37 11.75
C LYS A 381 19.43 0.07 12.07
N ILE A 382 18.73 0.63 13.03
CA ILE A 382 19.09 1.91 13.66
C ILE A 382 20.26 1.67 14.63
N GLN A 383 21.27 2.53 14.55
CA GLN A 383 22.39 2.62 15.49
C GLN A 383 22.44 3.99 16.11
#